data_33a2e77a00cf8b9deb52a97fdd4751ca
#
_entry.id   33a2e77a00cf8b9deb52a97fdd4751ca
#
_cell.length_a   1.000
_cell.length_b   1.000
_cell.length_c   1.000
_cell.angle_alpha   90.00
_cell.angle_beta   90.00
_cell.angle_gamma   90.00
#
_symmetry.space_group_name_H-M   'P 1'
#
loop_
_entity.id
_entity.type
_entity.pdbx_description
1 polymer ?
#
loop_
_entity_poly.entity_id
_entity_poly.type
_entity_poly.pdbx_seq_one_letter_code
_entity_poly.pdbx_strand_id
1 'polypeptide(L)'
;MHDRRSFIRHTTIAASLMAWPAGWLAAASDQQTLPRRAIPGTGESLPVIGLGTSNAFRRGDMPGSTALIKLFHQHGGAYIDCSGDSRFVVASVADALGIGKDLFLGAYFVGDDEATMRREIAGLLKLTGKKQLDLVHSYPEFAEPNWDLFRKWKDEGLTKYIGVARHHESYYDTMMKMMATGTVDFLQVNYSMLERAADRQVLPMALDKGVAVTINRPFINGDYFSLVRGHELPEWASEFDCHSWAQFSLKFILSNPAVTCVLTETANPEHALDNIGAGFGRLPDEKTRQRMVQHLASL
;
A
#
# COMPACT_ATOMS: atom_id res chain seq x y z
N MET A 1 -53.23 -27.72 -35.12
CA MET A 1 -52.04 -27.94 -35.97
C MET A 1 -51.53 -26.62 -36.48
N HIS A 2 -50.62 -25.95 -35.77
CA HIS A 2 -49.81 -24.85 -36.31
C HIS A 2 -48.48 -24.85 -35.58
N ASP A 3 -47.50 -25.21 -36.33
CA ASP A 3 -46.10 -25.28 -35.99
C ASP A 3 -45.54 -23.85 -35.82
N ARG A 4 -44.90 -23.54 -34.68
CA ARG A 4 -44.18 -22.31 -34.47
C ARG A 4 -42.70 -22.64 -34.18
N ARG A 5 -41.92 -22.74 -35.25
CA ARG A 5 -40.45 -22.71 -35.17
C ARG A 5 -40.02 -21.29 -34.89
N SER A 6 -39.53 -21.02 -33.68
CA SER A 6 -38.89 -19.79 -33.30
C SER A 6 -37.44 -19.75 -33.78
N PHE A 7 -37.15 -18.76 -34.57
CA PHE A 7 -35.83 -18.40 -35.10
C PHE A 7 -34.96 -17.82 -33.96
N ILE A 8 -33.94 -18.57 -33.53
CA ILE A 8 -32.90 -18.03 -32.64
C ILE A 8 -31.86 -17.33 -33.52
N ARG A 9 -31.87 -16.00 -33.50
CA ARG A 9 -30.79 -15.21 -34.11
C ARG A 9 -29.59 -15.23 -33.17
N HIS A 10 -28.51 -15.86 -33.58
CA HIS A 10 -27.22 -15.78 -32.91
C HIS A 10 -26.61 -14.41 -33.23
N THR A 11 -26.61 -13.51 -32.24
CA THR A 11 -25.84 -12.27 -32.32
C THR A 11 -24.43 -12.60 -31.84
N THR A 12 -23.51 -12.73 -32.77
CA THR A 12 -22.08 -12.86 -32.50
C THR A 12 -21.58 -11.48 -32.04
N ILE A 13 -21.35 -11.30 -30.76
CA ILE A 13 -20.61 -10.15 -30.24
C ILE A 13 -19.14 -10.41 -30.56
N ALA A 14 -18.63 -9.70 -31.54
CA ALA A 14 -17.19 -9.66 -31.81
C ALA A 14 -16.51 -8.91 -30.66
N ALA A 15 -15.88 -9.64 -29.74
CA ALA A 15 -14.96 -9.08 -28.76
C ALA A 15 -13.73 -8.59 -29.51
N SER A 16 -13.58 -7.29 -29.63
CA SER A 16 -12.36 -6.64 -30.11
C SER A 16 -11.27 -6.88 -29.07
N LEU A 17 -10.47 -7.92 -29.27
CA LEU A 17 -9.20 -8.08 -28.56
C LEU A 17 -8.28 -6.97 -29.05
N MET A 18 -8.14 -5.90 -28.27
CA MET A 18 -7.04 -4.96 -28.44
C MET A 18 -5.75 -5.74 -28.19
N ALA A 19 -5.01 -6.01 -29.25
CA ALA A 19 -3.70 -6.63 -29.18
C ALA A 19 -2.74 -5.63 -28.51
N TRP A 20 -2.35 -5.90 -27.29
CA TRP A 20 -1.24 -5.24 -26.62
C TRP A 20 0.05 -5.59 -27.31
N PRO A 21 1.00 -4.64 -27.45
CA PRO A 21 2.26 -4.95 -28.10
C PRO A 21 2.98 -6.05 -27.33
N ALA A 22 3.36 -7.11 -28.03
CA ALA A 22 4.00 -8.33 -27.50
C ALA A 22 5.32 -8.10 -26.71
N GLY A 23 5.84 -6.88 -26.70
CA GLY A 23 7.03 -6.49 -25.95
C GLY A 23 6.87 -6.46 -24.42
N TRP A 24 5.64 -6.42 -23.90
CA TRP A 24 5.39 -6.35 -22.46
C TRP A 24 5.53 -7.70 -21.73
N LEU A 25 5.29 -8.80 -22.45
CA LEU A 25 5.45 -10.14 -21.90
C LEU A 25 6.91 -10.62 -21.87
N ALA A 26 7.80 -10.00 -22.63
CA ALA A 26 9.21 -10.37 -22.67
C ALA A 26 10.05 -9.79 -21.51
N ALA A 27 9.58 -8.73 -20.83
CA ALA A 27 10.25 -8.17 -19.66
C ALA A 27 9.94 -8.92 -18.33
N ALA A 28 9.00 -9.88 -18.36
CA ALA A 28 8.61 -10.66 -17.19
C ALA A 28 9.45 -11.93 -16.95
N SER A 29 10.51 -12.16 -17.73
CA SER A 29 11.31 -13.40 -17.63
C SER A 29 12.49 -13.35 -16.66
N ASP A 30 12.90 -12.18 -16.17
CA ASP A 30 13.71 -12.05 -14.95
C ASP A 30 12.77 -11.65 -13.82
N GLN A 31 12.58 -12.51 -12.81
CA GLN A 31 11.78 -12.20 -11.62
C GLN A 31 12.47 -11.07 -10.85
N GLN A 32 12.27 -9.83 -11.30
CA GLN A 32 12.76 -8.66 -10.57
C GLN A 32 11.98 -8.57 -9.26
N THR A 33 12.71 -8.72 -8.17
CA THR A 33 12.17 -8.52 -6.83
C THR A 33 12.01 -7.03 -6.57
N LEU A 34 10.88 -6.62 -6.03
CA LEU A 34 10.62 -5.22 -5.66
C LEU A 34 11.80 -4.60 -4.90
N PRO A 35 12.29 -3.44 -5.32
CA PRO A 35 13.29 -2.68 -4.56
C PRO A 35 12.82 -2.44 -3.13
N ARG A 36 13.77 -2.33 -2.21
CA ARG A 36 13.50 -2.17 -0.79
C ARG A 36 14.16 -0.90 -0.25
N ARG A 37 13.52 -0.30 0.75
CA ARG A 37 14.06 0.83 1.51
C ARG A 37 14.22 0.45 2.98
N ALA A 38 15.29 0.94 3.57
CA ALA A 38 15.58 0.69 4.97
C ALA A 38 14.46 1.24 5.87
N ILE A 39 14.12 0.47 6.91
CA ILE A 39 13.43 0.98 8.08
C ILE A 39 14.51 1.67 8.92
N PRO A 40 14.41 3.00 9.13
CA PRO A 40 15.50 3.73 9.77
C PRO A 40 15.93 3.15 11.12
N GLY A 41 17.22 3.11 11.37
CA GLY A 41 17.79 2.68 12.65
C GLY A 41 17.69 1.18 12.99
N THR A 42 17.20 0.31 12.08
CA THR A 42 16.90 -1.08 12.43
C THR A 42 17.71 -2.14 11.69
N GLY A 43 18.33 -1.80 10.57
CA GLY A 43 18.96 -2.75 9.66
C GLY A 43 17.99 -3.57 8.80
N GLU A 44 16.68 -3.39 8.98
CA GLU A 44 15.64 -4.03 8.17
C GLU A 44 15.16 -3.13 7.04
N SER A 45 14.42 -3.70 6.11
CA SER A 45 13.90 -2.97 4.96
C SER A 45 12.52 -3.44 4.56
N LEU A 46 11.75 -2.55 3.92
CA LEU A 46 10.45 -2.86 3.32
C LEU A 46 10.51 -2.74 1.80
N PRO A 47 9.72 -3.53 1.05
CA PRO A 47 9.44 -3.26 -0.35
C PRO A 47 8.88 -1.85 -0.50
N VAL A 48 9.27 -1.14 -1.57
CA VAL A 48 8.81 0.23 -1.82
C VAL A 48 7.31 0.33 -2.14
N ILE A 49 6.69 -0.78 -2.56
CA ILE A 49 5.24 -0.90 -2.76
C ILE A 49 4.70 -1.92 -1.75
N GLY A 50 3.62 -1.57 -1.07
CA GLY A 50 2.84 -2.40 -0.16
C GLY A 50 1.38 -2.49 -0.59
N LEU A 51 0.62 -3.37 0.06
CA LEU A 51 -0.82 -3.51 -0.14
C LEU A 51 -1.59 -2.91 1.04
N GLY A 52 -2.55 -2.02 0.74
CA GLY A 52 -3.62 -1.63 1.66
C GLY A 52 -4.82 -2.56 1.53
N THR A 53 -5.66 -2.62 2.56
CA THR A 53 -6.73 -3.62 2.64
C THR A 53 -8.11 -3.04 2.99
N SER A 54 -8.29 -1.72 2.96
CA SER A 54 -9.52 -1.07 3.45
C SER A 54 -10.79 -1.52 2.72
N ASN A 55 -10.70 -1.82 1.42
CA ASN A 55 -11.83 -2.22 0.59
C ASN A 55 -11.64 -3.58 -0.11
N ALA A 56 -10.40 -4.04 -0.31
CA ALA A 56 -10.08 -5.18 -1.16
C ALA A 56 -10.25 -6.54 -0.46
N PHE A 57 -9.81 -6.69 0.78
CA PHE A 57 -9.75 -7.99 1.45
C PHE A 57 -10.98 -8.23 2.34
N ARG A 58 -12.12 -8.51 1.72
CA ARG A 58 -13.36 -8.79 2.44
C ARG A 58 -13.50 -10.29 2.73
N ARG A 59 -14.12 -10.64 3.87
CA ARG A 59 -14.32 -12.05 4.31
C ARG A 59 -15.01 -12.94 3.27
N GLY A 60 -15.75 -12.40 2.32
CA GLY A 60 -16.47 -13.16 1.30
C GLY A 60 -15.65 -13.53 0.06
N ASP A 61 -14.45 -12.97 -0.14
CA ASP A 61 -13.64 -13.21 -1.34
C ASP A 61 -12.25 -13.77 -0.98
N MET A 62 -12.24 -14.96 -0.43
CA MET A 62 -10.99 -15.68 -0.14
C MET A 62 -10.21 -16.07 -1.40
N PRO A 63 -10.82 -16.52 -2.53
CA PRO A 63 -10.08 -16.82 -3.75
C PRO A 63 -9.39 -15.61 -4.35
N GLY A 64 -10.05 -14.46 -4.46
CA GLY A 64 -9.46 -13.22 -4.98
C GLY A 64 -8.34 -12.72 -4.08
N SER A 65 -8.55 -12.70 -2.76
CA SER A 65 -7.53 -12.34 -1.78
C SER A 65 -6.29 -13.24 -1.87
N THR A 66 -6.51 -14.56 -2.04
CA THR A 66 -5.41 -15.55 -2.19
C THR A 66 -4.61 -15.30 -3.46
N ALA A 67 -5.29 -15.09 -4.60
CA ALA A 67 -4.63 -14.82 -5.87
C ALA A 67 -3.78 -13.54 -5.80
N LEU A 68 -4.32 -12.47 -5.21
CA LEU A 68 -3.64 -11.19 -5.11
C LEU A 68 -2.42 -11.25 -4.17
N ILE A 69 -2.55 -11.84 -2.98
CA ILE A 69 -1.43 -11.97 -2.02
C ILE A 69 -0.33 -12.86 -2.61
N LYS A 70 -0.70 -13.97 -3.26
CA LYS A 70 0.26 -14.84 -3.94
C LYS A 70 1.03 -14.10 -5.03
N LEU A 71 0.31 -13.37 -5.89
CA LEU A 71 0.92 -12.55 -6.96
C LEU A 71 1.89 -11.53 -6.37
N PHE A 72 1.45 -10.78 -5.36
CA PHE A 72 2.26 -9.76 -4.71
C PHE A 72 3.54 -10.35 -4.08
N HIS A 73 3.41 -11.45 -3.36
CA HIS A 73 4.55 -12.15 -2.75
C HIS A 73 5.54 -12.67 -3.81
N GLN A 74 5.06 -13.23 -4.92
CA GLN A 74 5.88 -13.71 -6.02
C GLN A 74 6.76 -12.62 -6.65
N HIS A 75 6.34 -11.34 -6.58
CA HIS A 75 7.10 -10.20 -7.06
C HIS A 75 7.93 -9.50 -5.96
N GLY A 76 8.16 -10.17 -4.83
CA GLY A 76 8.95 -9.64 -3.72
C GLY A 76 8.19 -8.68 -2.80
N GLY A 77 6.88 -8.56 -2.98
CA GLY A 77 6.03 -7.85 -2.05
C GLY A 77 5.94 -8.56 -0.71
N ALA A 78 5.98 -7.81 0.37
CA ALA A 78 5.90 -8.35 1.72
C ALA A 78 5.00 -7.55 2.65
N TYR A 79 4.98 -6.21 2.52
CA TYR A 79 4.21 -5.37 3.43
C TYR A 79 2.72 -5.34 3.03
N ILE A 80 1.87 -5.79 3.96
CA ILE A 80 0.41 -5.68 3.86
C ILE A 80 -0.10 -4.92 5.07
N ASP A 81 -0.78 -3.79 4.82
CA ASP A 81 -1.38 -2.93 5.82
C ASP A 81 -2.83 -3.31 6.06
N CYS A 82 -3.12 -3.85 7.24
CA CYS A 82 -4.37 -4.51 7.55
C CYS A 82 -5.28 -3.65 8.43
N SER A 83 -6.34 -3.11 7.85
CA SER A 83 -7.39 -2.38 8.58
C SER A 83 -8.54 -3.30 9.01
N GLY A 84 -9.08 -3.09 10.21
CA GLY A 84 -10.23 -3.83 10.73
C GLY A 84 -10.06 -5.35 10.64
N ASP A 85 -11.08 -6.05 10.19
CA ASP A 85 -11.12 -7.52 10.10
C ASP A 85 -10.25 -8.10 8.98
N SER A 86 -9.78 -7.28 8.04
CA SER A 86 -8.93 -7.74 6.94
C SER A 86 -7.65 -8.41 7.42
N ARG A 87 -7.14 -8.04 8.61
CA ARG A 87 -5.97 -8.68 9.22
C ARG A 87 -6.10 -10.20 9.38
N PHE A 88 -7.32 -10.68 9.70
CA PHE A 88 -7.59 -12.12 9.82
C PHE A 88 -7.72 -12.80 8.45
N VAL A 89 -8.27 -12.10 7.45
CA VAL A 89 -8.32 -12.60 6.06
C VAL A 89 -6.90 -12.77 5.53
N VAL A 90 -6.06 -11.74 5.67
CA VAL A 90 -4.66 -11.77 5.22
C VAL A 90 -3.88 -12.85 5.97
N ALA A 91 -4.01 -12.93 7.29
CA ALA A 91 -3.33 -13.95 8.09
C ALA A 91 -3.76 -15.39 7.72
N SER A 92 -5.06 -15.60 7.44
CA SER A 92 -5.59 -16.92 7.01
C SER A 92 -5.09 -17.31 5.62
N VAL A 93 -5.01 -16.35 4.70
CA VAL A 93 -4.41 -16.59 3.37
C VAL A 93 -2.92 -16.87 3.48
N ALA A 94 -2.22 -16.12 4.33
CA ALA A 94 -0.80 -16.32 4.56
C ALA A 94 -0.48 -17.70 5.16
N ASP A 95 -1.32 -18.18 6.08
CA ASP A 95 -1.26 -19.54 6.63
C ASP A 95 -1.46 -20.59 5.52
N ALA A 96 -2.54 -20.46 4.74
CA ALA A 96 -2.85 -21.38 3.66
C ALA A 96 -1.77 -21.46 2.58
N LEU A 97 -1.05 -20.34 2.33
CA LEU A 97 0.06 -20.28 1.38
C LEU A 97 1.42 -20.66 2.00
N GLY A 98 1.51 -20.79 3.32
CA GLY A 98 2.76 -21.05 4.04
C GLY A 98 3.75 -19.88 4.05
N ILE A 99 3.29 -18.65 3.82
CA ILE A 99 4.13 -17.44 3.68
C ILE A 99 4.01 -16.47 4.86
N GLY A 100 3.34 -16.86 5.94
CA GLY A 100 3.06 -15.96 7.06
C GLY A 100 4.31 -15.30 7.66
N LYS A 101 5.45 -15.99 7.68
CA LYS A 101 6.72 -15.45 8.19
C LYS A 101 7.40 -14.49 7.23
N ASP A 102 7.11 -14.58 5.94
CA ASP A 102 7.72 -13.76 4.89
C ASP A 102 7.03 -12.39 4.77
N LEU A 103 5.76 -12.30 5.20
CA LEU A 103 5.01 -11.05 5.17
C LEU A 103 5.43 -10.13 6.32
N PHE A 104 5.38 -8.83 6.08
CA PHE A 104 5.40 -7.79 7.09
C PHE A 104 3.96 -7.28 7.24
N LEU A 105 3.35 -7.52 8.41
CA LEU A 105 1.96 -7.14 8.68
C LEU A 105 1.90 -5.89 9.52
N GLY A 106 1.31 -4.82 8.98
CA GLY A 106 0.85 -3.69 9.74
C GLY A 106 -0.60 -3.95 10.19
N ALA A 107 -0.87 -3.90 11.48
CA ALA A 107 -2.18 -4.17 12.02
C ALA A 107 -2.67 -3.01 12.90
N TYR A 108 -3.88 -2.54 12.60
CA TYR A 108 -4.53 -1.50 13.41
C TYR A 108 -5.18 -2.10 14.64
N PHE A 109 -4.90 -1.46 15.79
CA PHE A 109 -5.60 -1.73 17.02
C PHE A 109 -6.21 -0.42 17.57
N VAL A 110 -7.51 -0.44 17.71
CA VAL A 110 -8.32 0.67 18.23
C VAL A 110 -9.31 0.11 19.24
N GLY A 111 -9.37 0.71 20.41
CA GLY A 111 -10.28 0.29 21.49
C GLY A 111 -9.64 0.34 22.87
N ASP A 112 -10.46 0.15 23.88
CA ASP A 112 -10.08 0.32 25.30
C ASP A 112 -9.83 -1.02 26.02
N ASP A 113 -10.14 -2.16 25.38
CA ASP A 113 -9.97 -3.47 26.00
C ASP A 113 -8.66 -4.16 25.56
N GLU A 114 -7.62 -3.97 26.38
CA GLU A 114 -6.32 -4.60 26.19
C GLU A 114 -6.44 -6.13 26.08
N ALA A 115 -7.31 -6.77 26.87
CA ALA A 115 -7.42 -8.22 26.88
C ALA A 115 -7.97 -8.75 25.55
N THR A 116 -8.92 -8.06 24.94
CA THR A 116 -9.43 -8.40 23.60
C THR A 116 -8.35 -8.18 22.54
N MET A 117 -7.67 -7.04 22.54
CA MET A 117 -6.60 -6.77 21.58
C MET A 117 -5.46 -7.82 21.68
N ARG A 118 -5.08 -8.23 22.88
CA ARG A 118 -4.07 -9.31 23.08
C ARG A 118 -4.54 -10.66 22.54
N ARG A 119 -5.83 -11.01 22.70
CA ARG A 119 -6.39 -12.24 22.11
C ARG A 119 -6.35 -12.20 20.59
N GLU A 120 -6.66 -11.05 19.98
CA GLU A 120 -6.58 -10.85 18.54
C GLU A 120 -5.13 -10.99 18.04
N ILE A 121 -4.17 -10.35 18.71
CA ILE A 121 -2.74 -10.49 18.42
C ILE A 121 -2.33 -11.96 18.48
N ALA A 122 -2.69 -12.68 19.54
CA ALA A 122 -2.39 -14.10 19.68
C ALA A 122 -2.97 -14.94 18.52
N GLY A 123 -4.18 -14.61 18.06
CA GLY A 123 -4.80 -15.22 16.88
C GLY A 123 -4.00 -14.98 15.60
N LEU A 124 -3.55 -13.76 15.38
CA LEU A 124 -2.72 -13.41 14.21
C LEU A 124 -1.36 -14.12 14.25
N LEU A 125 -0.71 -14.15 15.41
CA LEU A 125 0.57 -14.84 15.59
C LEU A 125 0.45 -16.34 15.30
N LYS A 126 -0.66 -16.96 15.74
CA LYS A 126 -0.93 -18.38 15.47
C LYS A 126 -1.09 -18.63 13.95
N LEU A 127 -1.85 -17.81 13.24
CA LEU A 127 -2.07 -17.96 11.80
C LEU A 127 -0.82 -17.69 10.98
N THR A 128 -0.02 -16.71 11.37
CA THR A 128 1.18 -16.33 10.61
C THR A 128 2.42 -17.15 10.98
N GLY A 129 2.37 -17.89 12.09
CA GLY A 129 3.53 -18.62 12.63
C GLY A 129 4.64 -17.70 13.15
N LYS A 130 4.33 -16.40 13.38
CA LYS A 130 5.28 -15.41 13.91
C LYS A 130 5.37 -15.48 15.43
N LYS A 131 6.49 -15.02 15.99
CA LYS A 131 6.68 -14.89 17.44
C LYS A 131 6.17 -13.55 17.98
N GLN A 132 6.16 -12.52 17.15
CA GLN A 132 5.69 -11.16 17.42
C GLN A 132 5.09 -10.56 16.15
N LEU A 133 4.16 -9.60 16.27
CA LEU A 133 3.70 -8.84 15.13
C LEU A 133 4.81 -7.95 14.60
N ASP A 134 4.75 -7.62 13.31
CA ASP A 134 5.74 -6.72 12.72
C ASP A 134 5.46 -5.27 13.13
N LEU A 135 4.23 -4.79 12.94
CA LEU A 135 3.84 -3.43 13.26
C LEU A 135 2.43 -3.39 13.86
N VAL A 136 2.33 -2.82 15.04
CA VAL A 136 1.06 -2.36 15.61
C VAL A 136 0.96 -0.86 15.43
N HIS A 137 -0.12 -0.40 14.82
CA HIS A 137 -0.40 1.01 14.73
C HIS A 137 -1.86 1.36 15.04
N SER A 138 -2.12 2.63 15.33
CA SER A 138 -3.44 3.12 15.68
C SER A 138 -3.66 4.52 15.14
N TYR A 139 -4.90 4.97 15.20
CA TYR A 139 -5.22 6.37 14.91
C TYR A 139 -4.71 7.29 16.01
N PRO A 140 -4.23 8.50 15.70
CA PRO A 140 -3.69 9.42 16.71
C PRO A 140 -4.61 9.63 17.93
N GLU A 141 -5.91 9.73 17.69
CA GLU A 141 -6.90 9.94 18.76
C GLU A 141 -7.03 8.76 19.76
N PHE A 142 -6.66 7.54 19.33
CA PHE A 142 -6.57 6.36 20.20
C PHE A 142 -5.15 6.10 20.67
N ALA A 143 -4.17 6.39 19.83
CA ALA A 143 -2.77 6.14 20.12
C ALA A 143 -2.24 7.09 21.21
N GLU A 144 -2.54 8.39 21.11
CA GLU A 144 -2.02 9.40 22.04
C GLU A 144 -2.33 9.07 23.51
N PRO A 145 -3.59 8.79 23.93
CA PRO A 145 -3.90 8.42 25.32
C PRO A 145 -3.41 7.03 25.72
N ASN A 146 -3.16 6.12 24.76
CA ASN A 146 -2.77 4.73 25.01
C ASN A 146 -1.32 4.43 24.60
N TRP A 147 -0.49 5.47 24.37
CA TRP A 147 0.84 5.27 23.82
C TRP A 147 1.76 4.44 24.72
N ASP A 148 1.63 4.55 26.02
CA ASP A 148 2.37 3.74 26.98
C ASP A 148 2.01 2.24 26.89
N LEU A 149 0.76 1.91 26.54
CA LEU A 149 0.37 0.53 26.28
C LEU A 149 1.07 -0.03 25.05
N PHE A 150 1.14 0.73 23.94
CA PHE A 150 1.84 0.28 22.73
C PHE A 150 3.34 0.14 22.99
N ARG A 151 3.95 1.05 23.73
CA ARG A 151 5.35 0.93 24.16
C ARG A 151 5.59 -0.33 24.99
N LYS A 152 4.70 -0.59 25.96
CA LYS A 152 4.73 -1.81 26.78
C LYS A 152 4.66 -3.07 25.90
N TRP A 153 3.79 -3.11 24.90
CA TRP A 153 3.71 -4.26 23.97
C TRP A 153 4.99 -4.47 23.17
N LYS A 154 5.66 -3.38 22.79
CA LYS A 154 6.96 -3.45 22.12
C LYS A 154 8.03 -3.98 23.08
N ASP A 155 8.09 -3.49 24.30
CA ASP A 155 9.04 -3.91 25.32
C ASP A 155 8.85 -5.39 25.74
N GLU A 156 7.61 -5.87 25.74
CA GLU A 156 7.26 -7.29 25.97
C GLU A 156 7.56 -8.19 24.76
N GLY A 157 7.92 -7.62 23.61
CA GLY A 157 8.14 -8.37 22.38
C GLY A 157 6.84 -8.89 21.73
N LEU A 158 5.70 -8.28 22.03
CA LEU A 158 4.42 -8.61 21.39
C LEU A 158 4.33 -8.06 19.96
N THR A 159 4.93 -6.90 19.74
CA THR A 159 5.14 -6.29 18.43
C THR A 159 6.57 -5.80 18.29
N LYS A 160 7.06 -5.75 17.05
CA LYS A 160 8.40 -5.27 16.74
C LYS A 160 8.45 -3.75 16.62
N TYR A 161 7.46 -3.19 15.96
CA TYR A 161 7.33 -1.75 15.72
C TYR A 161 5.97 -1.25 16.19
N ILE A 162 5.94 0.04 16.56
CA ILE A 162 4.71 0.77 16.88
C ILE A 162 4.61 2.04 16.04
N GLY A 163 3.39 2.40 15.65
CA GLY A 163 3.18 3.54 14.77
C GLY A 163 1.85 4.24 14.91
N VAL A 164 1.73 5.37 14.25
CA VAL A 164 0.51 6.15 14.12
C VAL A 164 0.14 6.32 12.66
N ALA A 165 -1.16 6.25 12.36
CA ALA A 165 -1.66 6.24 10.99
C ALA A 165 -2.93 7.08 10.85
N ARG A 166 -2.93 8.02 9.93
CA ARG A 166 -4.11 8.79 9.53
C ARG A 166 -3.99 9.28 8.09
N HIS A 167 -5.12 9.64 7.50
CA HIS A 167 -5.21 10.08 6.10
C HIS A 167 -5.81 11.49 5.96
N HIS A 168 -5.67 12.34 7.00
CA HIS A 168 -6.17 13.71 6.98
C HIS A 168 -5.22 14.66 7.70
N GLU A 169 -4.95 15.83 7.12
CA GLU A 169 -3.97 16.80 7.62
C GLU A 169 -4.31 17.39 9.01
N SER A 170 -5.60 17.36 9.41
CA SER A 170 -6.01 17.81 10.75
C SER A 170 -5.36 17.04 11.90
N TYR A 171 -4.78 15.87 11.63
CA TYR A 171 -4.08 15.06 12.62
C TYR A 171 -2.56 15.24 12.61
N TYR A 172 -2.03 16.03 11.69
CA TYR A 172 -0.58 16.18 11.54
C TYR A 172 0.10 16.76 12.78
N ASP A 173 -0.52 17.75 13.44
CA ASP A 173 0.02 18.32 14.67
C ASP A 173 0.15 17.28 15.79
N THR A 174 -0.86 16.43 15.97
CA THR A 174 -0.81 15.33 16.95
C THR A 174 0.27 14.31 16.57
N MET A 175 0.34 13.91 15.30
CA MET A 175 1.34 12.97 14.82
C MET A 175 2.77 13.52 14.99
N MET A 176 3.00 14.81 14.71
CA MET A 176 4.28 15.47 14.93
C MET A 176 4.66 15.55 16.40
N LYS A 177 3.70 15.84 17.30
CA LYS A 177 3.93 15.78 18.75
C LYS A 177 4.34 14.38 19.20
N MET A 178 3.67 13.33 18.69
CA MET A 178 4.03 11.96 19.01
C MET A 178 5.43 11.60 18.45
N MET A 179 5.76 11.97 17.22
CA MET A 179 7.11 11.76 16.67
C MET A 179 8.19 12.50 17.47
N ALA A 180 7.88 13.67 18.04
CA ALA A 180 8.81 14.43 18.88
C ALA A 180 9.23 13.68 20.15
N THR A 181 8.44 12.70 20.62
CA THR A 181 8.79 11.85 21.78
C THR A 181 9.97 10.91 21.48
N GLY A 182 10.31 10.68 20.20
CA GLY A 182 11.34 9.73 19.77
C GLY A 182 10.98 8.26 19.96
N THR A 183 9.71 7.94 20.15
CA THR A 183 9.24 6.56 20.42
C THR A 183 8.35 5.99 19.30
N VAL A 184 8.07 6.78 18.25
CA VAL A 184 7.31 6.35 17.07
C VAL A 184 8.26 5.74 16.06
N ASP A 185 8.02 4.49 15.67
CA ASP A 185 8.80 3.80 14.64
C ASP A 185 8.25 4.03 13.24
N PHE A 186 6.91 4.07 13.11
CA PHE A 186 6.21 4.19 11.84
C PHE A 186 5.18 5.32 11.85
N LEU A 187 5.15 6.05 10.76
CA LEU A 187 4.14 7.05 10.46
C LEU A 187 3.44 6.65 9.16
N GLN A 188 2.09 6.67 9.14
CA GLN A 188 1.34 6.52 7.92
C GLN A 188 0.47 7.75 7.68
N VAL A 189 0.67 8.41 6.53
CA VAL A 189 -0.03 9.63 6.13
C VAL A 189 -0.48 9.58 4.68
N ASN A 190 -1.49 10.40 4.34
CA ASN A 190 -1.83 10.66 2.95
C ASN A 190 -0.79 11.57 2.29
N TYR A 191 -0.41 11.21 1.09
CA TYR A 191 0.49 12.00 0.26
C TYR A 191 0.34 11.61 -1.22
N SER A 192 0.14 12.62 -2.06
CA SER A 192 0.05 12.45 -3.51
C SER A 192 0.39 13.77 -4.21
N MET A 193 0.37 13.80 -5.55
CA MET A 193 0.51 15.06 -6.31
C MET A 193 -0.60 16.06 -6.01
N LEU A 194 -1.79 15.61 -5.64
CA LEU A 194 -2.95 16.45 -5.33
C LEU A 194 -3.09 16.76 -3.83
N GLU A 195 -2.58 15.89 -2.96
CA GLU A 195 -2.57 16.07 -1.50
C GLU A 195 -1.13 16.18 -1.01
N ARG A 196 -0.55 17.38 -0.99
CA ARG A 196 0.87 17.63 -0.69
C ARG A 196 1.14 18.29 0.67
N ALA A 197 0.13 18.37 1.53
CA ALA A 197 0.30 19.03 2.83
C ALA A 197 1.41 18.41 3.69
N ALA A 198 1.60 17.09 3.60
CA ALA A 198 2.66 16.37 4.32
C ALA A 198 4.09 16.81 3.95
N ASP A 199 4.33 17.30 2.72
CA ASP A 199 5.65 17.78 2.26
C ASP A 199 6.20 18.92 3.12
N ARG A 200 5.31 19.70 3.76
CA ARG A 200 5.73 20.95 4.42
C ARG A 200 6.45 20.73 5.74
N GLN A 201 5.99 19.78 6.54
CA GLN A 201 6.50 19.57 7.89
C GLN A 201 6.58 18.10 8.29
N VAL A 202 5.55 17.30 7.97
CA VAL A 202 5.42 15.92 8.46
C VAL A 202 6.49 15.02 7.89
N LEU A 203 6.66 15.00 6.57
CA LEU A 203 7.67 14.19 5.90
C LEU A 203 9.12 14.63 6.23
N PRO A 204 9.47 15.94 6.22
CA PRO A 204 10.77 16.39 6.69
C PRO A 204 11.07 16.00 8.14
N MET A 205 10.09 16.14 9.05
CA MET A 205 10.27 15.75 10.44
C MET A 205 10.46 14.24 10.61
N ALA A 206 9.69 13.42 9.89
CA ALA A 206 9.85 11.98 9.92
C ALA A 206 11.24 11.53 9.45
N LEU A 207 11.76 12.16 8.39
CA LEU A 207 13.11 11.91 7.90
C LEU A 207 14.17 12.29 8.94
N ASP A 208 14.06 13.47 9.55
CA ASP A 208 14.97 13.97 10.60
C ASP A 208 14.97 13.05 11.85
N LYS A 209 13.80 12.57 12.24
CA LYS A 209 13.62 11.69 13.41
C LYS A 209 13.93 10.23 13.15
N GLY A 210 14.20 9.84 11.90
CA GLY A 210 14.41 8.44 11.54
C GLY A 210 13.16 7.60 11.72
N VAL A 211 11.97 8.14 11.43
CA VAL A 211 10.68 7.44 11.44
C VAL A 211 10.40 6.89 10.06
N ALA A 212 10.06 5.61 9.95
CA ALA A 212 9.65 5.00 8.69
C ALA A 212 8.30 5.56 8.24
N VAL A 213 8.20 6.00 6.99
CA VAL A 213 6.97 6.58 6.46
C VAL A 213 6.31 5.65 5.45
N THR A 214 5.06 5.34 5.68
CA THR A 214 4.20 4.68 4.71
C THR A 214 3.13 5.64 4.20
N ILE A 215 2.88 5.62 2.90
CA ILE A 215 1.92 6.53 2.28
C ILE A 215 0.64 5.77 1.98
N ASN A 216 -0.47 6.25 2.49
CA ASN A 216 -1.81 5.81 2.11
C ASN A 216 -2.45 6.75 1.07
N ARG A 217 -3.56 6.32 0.46
CA ARG A 217 -4.35 7.09 -0.52
C ARG A 217 -3.53 7.69 -1.69
N PRO A 218 -2.58 6.95 -2.30
CA PRO A 218 -1.76 7.49 -3.39
C PRO A 218 -2.58 7.94 -4.60
N PHE A 219 -3.83 7.46 -4.73
CA PHE A 219 -4.77 7.75 -5.81
C PHE A 219 -6.03 8.47 -5.32
N ILE A 220 -6.06 8.98 -4.08
CA ILE A 220 -7.19 9.73 -3.49
C ILE A 220 -8.51 8.97 -3.65
N ASN A 221 -8.53 7.69 -3.25
CA ASN A 221 -9.68 6.77 -3.40
C ASN A 221 -10.19 6.62 -4.85
N GLY A 222 -9.36 6.90 -5.85
CA GLY A 222 -9.71 6.80 -7.27
C GLY A 222 -9.99 8.14 -7.96
N ASP A 223 -10.11 9.25 -7.24
CA ASP A 223 -10.35 10.57 -7.82
C ASP A 223 -9.24 10.99 -8.80
N TYR A 224 -8.00 10.59 -8.52
CA TYR A 224 -6.88 10.76 -9.43
C TYR A 224 -7.15 10.18 -10.82
N PHE A 225 -7.70 8.96 -10.90
CA PHE A 225 -8.02 8.33 -12.19
C PHE A 225 -9.19 8.99 -12.91
N SER A 226 -10.08 9.63 -12.17
CA SER A 226 -11.16 10.42 -12.77
C SER A 226 -10.62 11.68 -13.44
N LEU A 227 -9.60 12.30 -12.85
CA LEU A 227 -8.93 13.48 -13.40
C LEU A 227 -8.17 13.15 -14.70
N VAL A 228 -7.40 12.07 -14.72
CA VAL A 228 -6.54 11.71 -15.86
C VAL A 228 -7.28 10.91 -16.96
N ARG A 229 -8.57 10.67 -16.77
CA ARG A 229 -9.37 9.87 -17.72
C ARG A 229 -9.44 10.54 -19.09
N GLY A 230 -9.07 9.79 -20.14
CA GLY A 230 -9.09 10.28 -21.53
C GLY A 230 -7.84 11.10 -21.91
N HIS A 231 -6.92 11.32 -20.98
CA HIS A 231 -5.64 11.95 -21.27
C HIS A 231 -4.55 10.89 -21.47
N GLU A 232 -3.74 11.10 -22.49
CA GLU A 232 -2.57 10.27 -22.72
C GLU A 232 -1.44 10.62 -21.73
N LEU A 233 -0.67 9.62 -21.35
CA LEU A 233 0.53 9.83 -20.53
C LEU A 233 1.52 10.70 -21.31
N PRO A 234 2.11 11.76 -20.73
CA PRO A 234 3.02 12.61 -21.46
C PRO A 234 4.27 11.84 -21.91
N GLU A 235 4.73 12.05 -23.14
CA GLU A 235 5.88 11.35 -23.73
C GLU A 235 7.12 11.36 -22.85
N TRP A 236 7.36 12.46 -22.12
CA TRP A 236 8.49 12.62 -21.22
C TRP A 236 8.40 11.76 -19.94
N ALA A 237 7.28 11.09 -19.69
CA ALA A 237 7.19 10.12 -18.61
C ALA A 237 8.16 8.94 -18.80
N SER A 238 8.53 8.65 -20.05
CA SER A 238 9.58 7.69 -20.41
C SER A 238 10.97 8.05 -19.87
N GLU A 239 11.25 9.33 -19.57
CA GLU A 239 12.52 9.78 -19.01
C GLU A 239 12.82 9.15 -17.64
N PHE A 240 11.77 8.71 -16.90
CA PHE A 240 11.90 8.01 -15.64
C PHE A 240 11.17 6.64 -15.64
N ASP A 241 11.16 5.96 -16.79
CA ASP A 241 10.65 4.59 -16.96
C ASP A 241 9.20 4.43 -16.44
N CYS A 242 8.33 5.40 -16.78
CA CYS A 242 6.94 5.43 -16.38
C CYS A 242 6.03 5.07 -17.56
N HIS A 243 5.12 4.12 -17.38
CA HIS A 243 4.34 3.53 -18.45
C HIS A 243 2.81 3.64 -18.25
N SER A 244 2.36 4.15 -17.11
CA SER A 244 0.94 4.34 -16.80
C SER A 244 0.71 5.52 -15.88
N TRP A 245 -0.54 6.00 -15.83
CA TRP A 245 -0.92 7.03 -14.87
C TRP A 245 -0.80 6.57 -13.42
N ALA A 246 -1.01 5.28 -13.13
CA ALA A 246 -0.76 4.75 -11.79
C ALA A 246 0.72 4.84 -11.41
N GLN A 247 1.62 4.40 -12.31
CA GLN A 247 3.06 4.55 -12.11
C GLN A 247 3.50 6.01 -12.01
N PHE A 248 2.88 6.91 -12.77
CA PHE A 248 3.15 8.34 -12.70
C PHE A 248 2.90 8.90 -11.28
N SER A 249 1.74 8.58 -10.67
CA SER A 249 1.47 8.96 -9.29
C SER A 249 2.43 8.31 -8.30
N LEU A 250 2.64 7.01 -8.40
CA LEU A 250 3.46 6.26 -7.45
C LEU A 250 4.94 6.66 -7.49
N LYS A 251 5.51 6.88 -8.68
CA LYS A 251 6.90 7.33 -8.84
C LYS A 251 7.12 8.74 -8.29
N PHE A 252 6.12 9.65 -8.43
CA PHE A 252 6.16 10.94 -7.74
C PHE A 252 6.29 10.77 -6.22
N ILE A 253 5.49 9.91 -5.63
CA ILE A 253 5.52 9.66 -4.18
C ILE A 253 6.83 9.00 -3.78
N LEU A 254 7.25 7.96 -4.50
CA LEU A 254 8.49 7.22 -4.23
C LEU A 254 9.74 8.08 -4.39
N SER A 255 9.71 9.15 -5.17
CA SER A 255 10.84 10.05 -5.33
C SER A 255 11.10 10.95 -4.11
N ASN A 256 10.16 11.02 -3.15
CA ASN A 256 10.39 11.70 -1.88
C ASN A 256 11.27 10.81 -0.96
N PRO A 257 12.43 11.33 -0.47
CA PRO A 257 13.37 10.53 0.31
C PRO A 257 12.84 10.11 1.70
N ALA A 258 11.82 10.80 2.23
CA ALA A 258 11.19 10.42 3.49
C ALA A 258 10.31 9.18 3.37
N VAL A 259 9.84 8.84 2.17
CA VAL A 259 8.88 7.73 1.97
C VAL A 259 9.61 6.39 2.00
N THR A 260 9.21 5.50 2.88
CA THR A 260 9.71 4.12 2.95
C THR A 260 8.93 3.20 2.04
N CYS A 261 7.59 3.26 2.07
CA CYS A 261 6.70 2.40 1.28
C CYS A 261 5.43 3.13 0.89
N VAL A 262 4.88 2.84 -0.29
CA VAL A 262 3.56 3.33 -0.72
C VAL A 262 2.56 2.18 -0.69
N LEU A 263 1.44 2.38 -0.01
CA LEU A 263 0.37 1.41 0.09
C LEU A 263 -0.62 1.61 -1.06
N THR A 264 -0.67 0.63 -1.94
CA THR A 264 -1.65 0.58 -3.02
C THR A 264 -2.78 -0.37 -2.64
N GLU A 265 -4.00 -0.06 -3.07
CA GLU A 265 -5.14 -0.92 -2.82
C GLU A 265 -5.86 -1.24 -4.13
N THR A 266 -6.01 -2.52 -4.42
CA THR A 266 -6.74 -3.02 -5.57
C THR A 266 -7.16 -4.47 -5.35
N ALA A 267 -8.29 -4.87 -5.95
CA ALA A 267 -8.71 -6.27 -6.05
C ALA A 267 -8.36 -6.85 -7.45
N ASN A 268 -7.87 -6.02 -8.39
CA ASN A 268 -7.52 -6.45 -9.75
C ASN A 268 -6.04 -6.79 -9.82
N PRO A 269 -5.67 -8.04 -10.18
CA PRO A 269 -4.28 -8.46 -10.34
C PRO A 269 -3.47 -7.64 -11.36
N GLU A 270 -4.09 -7.18 -12.45
CA GLU A 270 -3.42 -6.37 -13.47
C GLU A 270 -3.03 -5.00 -12.92
N HIS A 271 -3.93 -4.37 -12.15
CA HIS A 271 -3.61 -3.13 -11.45
C HIS A 271 -2.52 -3.32 -10.40
N ALA A 272 -2.49 -4.49 -9.72
CA ALA A 272 -1.43 -4.79 -8.77
C ALA A 272 -0.06 -4.91 -9.46
N LEU A 273 0.00 -5.55 -10.62
CA LEU A 273 1.23 -5.64 -11.43
C LEU A 273 1.69 -4.26 -11.92
N ASP A 274 0.77 -3.42 -12.38
CA ASP A 274 1.08 -2.06 -12.82
C ASP A 274 1.62 -1.22 -11.65
N ASN A 275 0.99 -1.31 -10.47
CA ASN A 275 1.48 -0.64 -9.26
C ASN A 275 2.87 -1.14 -8.84
N ILE A 276 3.12 -2.45 -8.89
CA ILE A 276 4.43 -3.06 -8.64
C ILE A 276 5.46 -2.49 -9.61
N GLY A 277 5.09 -2.31 -10.88
CA GLY A 277 5.93 -1.73 -11.92
C GLY A 277 6.50 -0.34 -11.57
N ALA A 278 5.78 0.44 -10.76
CA ALA A 278 6.26 1.75 -10.28
C ALA A 278 7.51 1.66 -9.40
N GLY A 279 7.76 0.52 -8.77
CA GLY A 279 8.93 0.29 -7.92
C GLY A 279 10.24 0.16 -8.69
N PHE A 280 10.18 -0.07 -10.00
CA PHE A 280 11.37 -0.33 -10.82
C PHE A 280 11.78 0.87 -11.68
N GLY A 281 13.04 0.87 -12.10
CA GLY A 281 13.61 1.89 -12.97
C GLY A 281 13.89 3.21 -12.24
N ARG A 282 14.04 4.27 -13.02
CA ARG A 282 14.40 5.62 -12.55
C ARG A 282 13.22 6.27 -11.83
N LEU A 283 13.55 7.12 -10.86
CA LEU A 283 12.58 7.99 -10.19
C LEU A 283 12.76 9.44 -10.68
N PRO A 284 11.69 10.24 -10.72
CA PRO A 284 11.79 11.66 -11.07
C PRO A 284 12.63 12.43 -10.04
N ASP A 285 13.48 13.32 -10.53
CA ASP A 285 14.16 14.31 -9.71
C ASP A 285 13.20 15.46 -9.31
N GLU A 286 13.66 16.39 -8.49
CA GLU A 286 12.80 17.48 -8.00
C GLU A 286 12.27 18.37 -9.13
N LYS A 287 13.05 18.63 -10.18
CA LYS A 287 12.60 19.41 -11.34
C LYS A 287 11.49 18.69 -12.09
N THR A 288 11.66 17.39 -12.28
CA THR A 288 10.66 16.51 -12.91
C THR A 288 9.40 16.41 -12.06
N ARG A 289 9.52 16.29 -10.72
CA ARG A 289 8.39 16.32 -9.79
C ARG A 289 7.55 17.59 -9.95
N GLN A 290 8.20 18.75 -10.03
CA GLN A 290 7.51 20.03 -10.24
C GLN A 290 6.80 20.05 -11.60
N ARG A 291 7.44 19.54 -12.67
CA ARG A 291 6.83 19.38 -13.99
C ARG A 291 5.60 18.44 -13.95
N MET A 292 5.67 17.35 -13.19
CA MET A 292 4.55 16.41 -13.01
C MET A 292 3.34 17.11 -12.38
N VAL A 293 3.56 17.90 -11.32
CA VAL A 293 2.49 18.65 -10.65
C VAL A 293 1.87 19.70 -11.58
N GLN A 294 2.71 20.45 -12.33
CA GLN A 294 2.24 21.45 -13.29
C GLN A 294 1.43 20.80 -14.42
N HIS A 295 1.91 19.68 -14.93
CA HIS A 295 1.20 18.93 -15.96
C HIS A 295 -0.18 18.48 -15.49
N LEU A 296 -0.26 17.86 -14.30
CA LEU A 296 -1.53 17.41 -13.74
C LEU A 296 -2.51 18.57 -13.48
N ALA A 297 -2.01 19.75 -13.10
CA ALA A 297 -2.84 20.95 -12.91
C ALA A 297 -3.36 21.55 -14.22
N SER A 298 -2.82 21.14 -15.37
CA SER A 298 -3.24 21.62 -16.71
C SER A 298 -4.26 20.69 -17.40
N LEU A 299 -4.56 19.53 -16.81
CA LEU A 299 -5.57 18.59 -17.32
C LEU A 299 -6.97 18.99 -16.91
#